data_c0e694738d3faed77639c7ed56fff0ef
#
_entry.id   c0e694738d3faed77639c7ed56fff0ef
#
_cell.length_a   1.000
_cell.length_b   1.000
_cell.length_c   1.000
_cell.angle_alpha   90.00
_cell.angle_beta   90.00
_cell.angle_gamma   90.00
#
_symmetry.space_group_name_H-M   'P 1'
#
loop_
_entity.id
_entity.type
_entity.pdbx_description
1 polymer ?
#
loop_
_entity_poly.entity_id
_entity_poly.type
_entity_poly.pdbx_seq_one_letter_code
_entity_poly.pdbx_strand_id
1 'polypeptide(L)'
;MLTPESQSRRDFLKLSALAGIGGISAASTAEAKPDPAQLTHLTADTIGKMRPRPAGNKPVWDLNTRPIGKVRIGVIGLNRGSAHVKSGSLLPFVEVVALCDILDDRTQAQAEIVFKNTGKRPAIYSGDENVWEKMVDRDDIDVVYVATPWEWHKPMAVRAMSLGKHAFVEVNSGVTVDECWELVDASEKYQRHCPILENCAYGEEELFVLNLARQGFFGELKHAECAYIHDQRHSGTYTFLDKQREWRRNYATFMQGNVYPTHGLGTVSQYLGVGRGDAFKYAVSVSSPEFGLSQLREKTQPNRDRAQDQKFVCGDMNTTIIKTVLGRTIMVQHDNTSPRPYTRGNMLSGTQATFCGYPNRLAIDEDNKHPILDPKEKRNSHSWTYEGDKLTKFMQANAHPLIKKAGTDAKKVGGHGGMDHLMNYRFLDCIRQGITPDLTVYDAASWSCLMDLSDRSVRDGSLPIAYPDFTRGGWQTLKPLALVS
;
A
#
# COMPACT_ATOMS: atom_id res chain seq x y z
N MET A 1 52.45 8.30 3.61
CA MET A 1 51.15 9.00 3.49
C MET A 1 50.07 7.94 3.35
N LEU A 2 49.25 7.80 4.37
CA LEU A 2 48.13 6.84 4.36
C LEU A 2 46.91 7.48 3.68
N THR A 3 46.25 6.76 2.81
CA THR A 3 45.09 7.24 2.04
C THR A 3 43.86 7.41 2.95
N PRO A 4 42.88 8.27 2.62
CA PRO A 4 41.67 8.53 3.44
C PRO A 4 40.84 7.27 3.80
N GLU A 5 40.90 6.21 3.00
CA GLU A 5 40.18 4.95 3.26
C GLU A 5 40.71 4.16 4.47
N SER A 6 41.99 4.33 4.84
CA SER A 6 42.57 3.60 5.97
C SER A 6 42.20 4.19 7.34
N GLN A 7 41.77 5.47 7.40
CA GLN A 7 41.31 6.11 8.63
C GLN A 7 39.89 5.68 9.00
N SER A 8 38.98 5.60 8.02
CA SER A 8 37.59 5.19 8.21
C SER A 8 37.43 3.78 8.81
N ARG A 9 38.25 2.83 8.39
CA ARG A 9 38.21 1.45 8.93
C ARG A 9 38.74 1.35 10.37
N ARG A 10 39.70 2.17 10.76
CA ARG A 10 40.23 2.20 12.14
C ARG A 10 39.24 2.84 13.12
N ASP A 11 38.48 3.84 12.70
CA ASP A 11 37.49 4.49 13.55
C ASP A 11 36.25 3.61 13.75
N PHE A 12 35.84 2.85 12.75
CA PHE A 12 34.80 1.83 12.88
C PHE A 12 35.17 0.71 13.86
N LEU A 13 36.43 0.24 13.83
CA LEU A 13 36.90 -0.79 14.75
C LEU A 13 37.09 -0.27 16.19
N LYS A 14 37.34 1.00 16.39
CA LYS A 14 37.39 1.63 17.76
C LYS A 14 36.00 1.76 18.36
N LEU A 15 34.96 2.05 17.56
CA LEU A 15 33.57 2.09 18.02
C LEU A 15 33.05 0.70 18.43
N SER A 16 33.47 -0.36 17.72
CA SER A 16 33.08 -1.73 18.06
C SER A 16 33.78 -2.27 19.31
N ALA A 17 34.96 -1.78 19.63
CA ALA A 17 35.71 -2.19 20.86
C ALA A 17 35.23 -1.52 22.16
N LEU A 18 34.50 -0.40 22.07
CA LEU A 18 33.92 0.29 23.22
C LEU A 18 32.56 -0.27 23.68
N ALA A 19 31.94 -1.13 22.88
CA ALA A 19 30.65 -1.77 23.19
C ALA A 19 30.79 -3.11 23.97
N GLY A 20 31.99 -3.54 24.31
CA GLY A 20 32.28 -4.91 24.74
C GLY A 20 32.80 -5.14 26.12
N ILE A 21 32.71 -4.20 27.10
CA ILE A 21 33.06 -4.48 28.50
C ILE A 21 32.12 -3.74 29.45
N GLY A 22 31.06 -4.39 29.85
CA GLY A 22 30.19 -3.97 30.95
C GLY A 22 29.51 -5.20 31.55
N GLY A 23 29.98 -5.60 32.73
CA GLY A 23 29.60 -6.84 33.40
C GLY A 23 28.11 -6.99 33.68
N ILE A 24 27.64 -8.22 33.58
CA ILE A 24 26.30 -8.68 33.91
C ILE A 24 26.10 -8.63 35.44
N SER A 25 25.25 -7.76 35.92
CA SER A 25 24.58 -7.88 37.21
C SER A 25 23.10 -8.10 36.94
N ALA A 26 22.62 -9.29 37.24
CA ALA A 26 21.20 -9.65 37.14
C ALA A 26 20.44 -8.93 38.26
N ALA A 27 19.72 -7.88 37.90
CA ALA A 27 18.61 -7.35 38.69
C ALA A 27 17.39 -7.35 37.78
N SER A 28 16.36 -8.16 38.14
CA SER A 28 15.07 -8.15 37.50
C SER A 28 14.40 -6.81 37.76
N THR A 29 14.43 -5.91 36.77
CA THR A 29 13.58 -4.73 36.79
C THR A 29 12.38 -5.01 35.92
N ALA A 30 11.19 -5.07 36.54
CA ALA A 30 9.94 -4.97 35.80
C ALA A 30 10.01 -3.72 34.92
N GLU A 31 9.92 -3.89 33.61
CA GLU A 31 9.87 -2.76 32.66
C GLU A 31 8.67 -1.88 33.05
N ALA A 32 8.97 -0.69 33.55
CA ALA A 32 7.96 0.31 33.81
C ALA A 32 7.26 0.63 32.48
N LYS A 33 5.93 0.60 32.49
CA LYS A 33 5.14 1.10 31.35
C LYS A 33 5.62 2.51 31.01
N PRO A 34 5.96 2.82 29.75
CA PRO A 34 6.42 4.15 29.39
C PRO A 34 5.37 5.18 29.76
N ASP A 35 5.80 6.24 30.44
CA ASP A 35 4.96 7.36 30.82
C ASP A 35 4.32 7.98 29.56
N PRO A 36 2.99 8.11 29.49
CA PRO A 36 2.31 8.76 28.36
C PRO A 36 2.83 10.17 28.05
N ALA A 37 3.33 10.91 29.05
CA ALA A 37 3.97 12.22 28.85
C ALA A 37 5.33 12.13 28.15
N GLN A 38 6.09 11.05 28.34
CA GLN A 38 7.34 10.78 27.60
C GLN A 38 7.04 10.35 26.14
N LEU A 39 5.92 9.65 25.90
CA LEU A 39 5.47 9.32 24.55
C LEU A 39 5.13 10.58 23.74
N THR A 40 4.53 11.59 24.35
CA THR A 40 4.21 12.87 23.69
C THR A 40 5.47 13.67 23.32
N HIS A 41 6.50 13.65 24.14
CA HIS A 41 7.79 14.30 23.81
C HIS A 41 8.55 13.58 22.69
N LEU A 42 8.50 12.25 22.65
CA LEU A 42 9.11 11.46 21.59
C LEU A 42 8.37 11.59 20.25
N THR A 43 7.05 11.90 20.26
CA THR A 43 6.25 12.05 19.02
C THR A 43 6.52 13.38 18.33
N ALA A 44 6.77 14.47 19.03
CA ALA A 44 7.00 15.79 18.41
C ALA A 44 8.36 15.87 17.68
N ASP A 45 9.41 15.23 18.22
CA ASP A 45 10.76 15.29 17.65
C ASP A 45 11.11 14.14 16.69
N THR A 46 10.34 13.05 16.67
CA THR A 46 10.70 11.81 15.99
C THR A 46 9.76 11.35 14.88
N ILE A 47 8.54 11.87 14.84
CA ILE A 47 7.67 11.72 13.68
C ILE A 47 8.01 12.87 12.74
N GLY A 48 8.71 12.62 11.66
CA GLY A 48 9.27 13.60 10.74
C GLY A 48 8.41 14.85 10.59
N LYS A 49 8.99 16.00 10.34
CA LYS A 49 8.37 17.34 10.47
C LYS A 49 6.91 17.34 10.05
N MET A 50 6.04 17.26 11.04
CA MET A 50 4.60 17.36 10.86
C MET A 50 4.30 18.72 10.21
N ARG A 51 3.77 18.71 8.99
CA ARG A 51 3.35 19.96 8.36
C ARG A 51 2.08 20.46 9.05
N PRO A 52 2.02 21.71 9.49
CA PRO A 52 0.79 22.26 10.03
C PRO A 52 -0.31 22.17 8.97
N ARG A 53 -1.56 21.96 9.42
CA ARG A 53 -2.70 21.99 8.50
C ARG A 53 -2.86 23.40 7.94
N PRO A 54 -2.97 23.58 6.61
CA PRO A 54 -3.23 24.89 6.02
C PRO A 54 -4.51 25.50 6.59
N ALA A 55 -4.52 26.82 6.74
CA ALA A 55 -5.68 27.54 7.28
C ALA A 55 -6.95 27.27 6.44
N GLY A 56 -8.04 26.94 7.10
CA GLY A 56 -9.33 26.62 6.45
C GLY A 56 -9.48 25.14 6.04
N ASN A 57 -8.41 24.33 5.97
CA ASN A 57 -8.51 22.92 5.70
C ASN A 57 -9.11 22.17 6.90
N LYS A 58 -9.90 21.12 6.61
CA LYS A 58 -10.53 20.26 7.63
C LYS A 58 -10.15 18.79 7.38
N PRO A 59 -9.96 17.98 8.43
CA PRO A 59 -9.70 16.57 8.25
C PRO A 59 -10.82 15.85 7.48
N VAL A 60 -10.47 14.75 6.82
CA VAL A 60 -11.39 13.95 5.99
C VAL A 60 -11.50 12.49 6.42
N TRP A 61 -10.95 12.11 7.56
CA TRP A 61 -11.01 10.72 8.06
C TRP A 61 -12.41 10.26 8.48
N ASP A 62 -13.34 11.19 8.71
CA ASP A 62 -14.76 10.97 9.03
C ASP A 62 -15.68 11.84 8.13
N LEU A 63 -15.18 12.19 6.94
CA LEU A 63 -15.91 13.04 6.00
C LEU A 63 -17.18 12.33 5.52
N ASN A 64 -18.34 12.87 5.92
CA ASN A 64 -19.62 12.51 5.37
C ASN A 64 -19.98 13.45 4.22
N THR A 65 -20.44 12.91 3.12
CA THR A 65 -20.92 13.63 1.94
C THR A 65 -22.41 13.38 1.74
N ARG A 66 -23.03 14.12 0.83
CA ARG A 66 -24.44 13.87 0.50
C ARG A 66 -24.58 12.49 -0.16
N PRO A 67 -25.43 11.59 0.32
CA PRO A 67 -25.74 10.34 -0.37
C PRO A 67 -26.26 10.59 -1.78
N ILE A 68 -25.85 9.74 -2.73
CA ILE A 68 -26.25 9.81 -4.14
C ILE A 68 -26.81 8.46 -4.59
N GLY A 69 -27.90 8.47 -5.39
CA GLY A 69 -28.55 7.22 -5.82
C GLY A 69 -27.68 6.42 -6.80
N LYS A 70 -26.89 7.09 -7.62
CA LYS A 70 -26.03 6.51 -8.65
C LYS A 70 -24.71 7.26 -8.72
N VAL A 71 -23.60 6.51 -8.70
CA VAL A 71 -22.24 7.07 -8.77
C VAL A 71 -21.80 7.11 -10.23
N ARG A 72 -21.46 8.29 -10.73
CA ARG A 72 -20.99 8.50 -12.10
C ARG A 72 -19.45 8.55 -12.08
N ILE A 73 -18.82 7.66 -12.82
CA ILE A 73 -17.36 7.54 -12.81
C ILE A 73 -16.73 7.90 -14.15
N GLY A 74 -15.59 8.59 -14.09
CA GLY A 74 -14.65 8.76 -15.20
C GLY A 74 -13.35 8.02 -14.89
N VAL A 75 -12.73 7.37 -15.89
CA VAL A 75 -11.49 6.58 -15.70
C VAL A 75 -10.41 7.09 -16.62
N ILE A 76 -9.24 7.47 -16.04
CA ILE A 76 -8.04 7.91 -16.76
C ILE A 76 -6.96 6.82 -16.67
N GLY A 77 -6.41 6.41 -17.82
CA GLY A 77 -5.42 5.33 -17.92
C GLY A 77 -6.08 3.96 -17.99
N LEU A 78 -6.25 3.42 -19.19
CA LEU A 78 -7.08 2.24 -19.45
C LEU A 78 -6.28 0.94 -19.60
N ASN A 79 -5.00 0.92 -19.25
CA ASN A 79 -4.28 -0.32 -19.06
C ASN A 79 -4.73 -0.96 -17.72
N ARG A 80 -4.28 -0.41 -16.59
CA ARG A 80 -4.71 -0.86 -15.25
C ARG A 80 -6.17 -0.48 -14.97
N GLY A 81 -6.61 0.70 -15.40
CA GLY A 81 -7.98 1.19 -15.24
C GLY A 81 -9.06 0.33 -15.91
N SER A 82 -8.70 -0.57 -16.84
CA SER A 82 -9.64 -1.53 -17.44
C SER A 82 -10.35 -2.40 -16.41
N ALA A 83 -9.69 -2.76 -15.31
CA ALA A 83 -10.30 -3.51 -14.21
C ALA A 83 -11.38 -2.69 -13.49
N HIS A 84 -11.18 -1.39 -13.33
CA HIS A 84 -12.16 -0.49 -12.72
C HIS A 84 -13.35 -0.23 -13.65
N VAL A 85 -13.10 -0.07 -14.96
CA VAL A 85 -14.16 0.05 -15.97
C VAL A 85 -15.05 -1.20 -15.96
N LYS A 86 -14.45 -2.39 -16.05
CA LYS A 86 -15.18 -3.66 -16.00
C LYS A 86 -16.00 -3.79 -14.72
N SER A 87 -15.36 -3.56 -13.57
CA SER A 87 -16.02 -3.65 -12.27
C SER A 87 -17.16 -2.64 -12.14
N GLY A 88 -16.93 -1.37 -12.48
CA GLY A 88 -17.93 -0.32 -12.39
C GLY A 88 -19.14 -0.56 -13.31
N SER A 89 -18.92 -1.06 -14.53
CA SER A 89 -20.00 -1.35 -15.49
C SER A 89 -20.91 -2.52 -15.07
N LEU A 90 -20.50 -3.33 -14.07
CA LEU A 90 -21.29 -4.44 -13.54
C LEU A 90 -22.02 -4.08 -12.23
N LEU A 91 -21.73 -2.93 -11.63
CA LEU A 91 -22.39 -2.49 -10.40
C LEU A 91 -23.67 -1.69 -10.73
N PRO A 92 -24.87 -2.11 -10.28
CA PRO A 92 -26.14 -1.52 -10.71
C PRO A 92 -26.30 -0.05 -10.28
N PHE A 93 -25.60 0.38 -9.26
CA PHE A 93 -25.60 1.74 -8.75
C PHE A 93 -24.47 2.62 -9.31
N VAL A 94 -23.74 2.14 -10.33
CA VAL A 94 -22.63 2.87 -10.97
C VAL A 94 -22.95 3.14 -12.43
N GLU A 95 -22.45 4.25 -12.96
CA GLU A 95 -22.47 4.60 -14.37
C GLU A 95 -21.07 5.05 -14.81
N VAL A 96 -20.48 4.34 -15.76
CA VAL A 96 -19.23 4.75 -16.40
C VAL A 96 -19.58 5.77 -17.47
N VAL A 97 -19.33 7.06 -17.20
CA VAL A 97 -19.74 8.16 -18.08
C VAL A 97 -18.63 8.67 -19.00
N ALA A 98 -17.37 8.45 -18.65
CA ALA A 98 -16.24 8.91 -19.44
C ALA A 98 -15.00 7.99 -19.30
N LEU A 99 -14.26 7.86 -20.39
CA LEU A 99 -13.02 7.08 -20.50
C LEU A 99 -11.93 7.94 -21.13
N CYS A 100 -10.71 7.88 -20.57
CA CYS A 100 -9.57 8.63 -21.05
C CYS A 100 -8.29 7.78 -21.09
N ASP A 101 -7.62 7.77 -22.23
CA ASP A 101 -6.27 7.23 -22.42
C ASP A 101 -5.60 7.97 -23.59
N ILE A 102 -4.30 8.05 -23.62
CA ILE A 102 -3.55 8.61 -24.76
C ILE A 102 -3.72 7.75 -26.03
N LEU A 103 -4.08 6.47 -25.88
CA LEU A 103 -4.25 5.51 -26.95
C LEU A 103 -5.75 5.30 -27.26
N ASP A 104 -6.16 5.62 -28.48
CA ASP A 104 -7.55 5.52 -28.91
C ASP A 104 -8.08 4.06 -28.91
N ASP A 105 -7.26 3.11 -29.32
CA ASP A 105 -7.63 1.70 -29.31
C ASP A 105 -8.03 1.19 -27.92
N ARG A 106 -7.38 1.67 -26.87
CA ARG A 106 -7.74 1.34 -25.46
C ARG A 106 -9.08 1.93 -25.07
N THR A 107 -9.33 3.20 -25.42
CA THR A 107 -10.61 3.85 -25.10
C THR A 107 -11.76 3.17 -25.80
N GLN A 108 -11.62 2.84 -27.09
CA GLN A 108 -12.62 2.13 -27.87
C GLN A 108 -12.91 0.74 -27.30
N ALA A 109 -11.87 -0.04 -27.00
CA ALA A 109 -12.00 -1.38 -26.42
C ALA A 109 -12.78 -1.36 -25.08
N GLN A 110 -12.49 -0.39 -24.21
CA GLN A 110 -13.18 -0.26 -22.93
C GLN A 110 -14.62 0.27 -23.10
N ALA A 111 -14.87 1.15 -24.07
CA ALA A 111 -16.22 1.62 -24.38
C ALA A 111 -17.13 0.48 -24.86
N GLU A 112 -16.60 -0.47 -25.63
CA GLU A 112 -17.35 -1.68 -26.04
C GLU A 112 -17.69 -2.56 -24.82
N ILE A 113 -16.78 -2.70 -23.84
CA ILE A 113 -17.05 -3.44 -22.61
C ILE A 113 -18.20 -2.79 -21.83
N VAL A 114 -18.17 -1.47 -21.68
CA VAL A 114 -19.26 -0.72 -21.01
C VAL A 114 -20.58 -0.90 -21.75
N PHE A 115 -20.56 -0.74 -23.09
CA PHE A 115 -21.76 -0.90 -23.92
C PHE A 115 -22.36 -2.32 -23.81
N LYS A 116 -21.52 -3.34 -23.88
CA LYS A 116 -21.93 -4.74 -23.70
C LYS A 116 -22.61 -5.00 -22.36
N ASN A 117 -22.10 -4.40 -21.30
CA ASN A 117 -22.60 -4.63 -19.94
C ASN A 117 -23.81 -3.77 -19.59
N THR A 118 -23.95 -2.56 -20.19
CA THR A 118 -24.94 -1.56 -19.76
C THR A 118 -25.89 -1.08 -20.85
N GLY A 119 -25.60 -1.34 -22.11
CA GLY A 119 -26.30 -0.77 -23.28
C GLY A 119 -25.99 0.72 -23.54
N LYS A 120 -25.09 1.34 -22.76
CA LYS A 120 -24.72 2.75 -22.89
C LYS A 120 -23.26 2.90 -23.29
N ARG A 121 -22.95 3.91 -24.10
CA ARG A 121 -21.56 4.26 -24.45
C ARG A 121 -21.08 5.45 -23.62
N PRO A 122 -19.93 5.35 -22.95
CA PRO A 122 -19.31 6.48 -22.29
C PRO A 122 -18.70 7.46 -23.31
N ALA A 123 -18.51 8.72 -22.90
CA ALA A 123 -17.73 9.66 -23.69
C ALA A 123 -16.25 9.23 -23.72
N ILE A 124 -15.59 9.46 -24.85
CA ILE A 124 -14.18 9.05 -25.08
C ILE A 124 -13.32 10.30 -25.21
N TYR A 125 -12.16 10.25 -24.55
CA TYR A 125 -11.10 11.25 -24.59
C TYR A 125 -9.78 10.55 -24.88
N SER A 126 -9.16 10.83 -26.04
CA SER A 126 -7.93 10.15 -26.49
C SER A 126 -7.05 11.03 -27.36
N GLY A 127 -5.83 10.57 -27.62
CA GLY A 127 -4.91 11.11 -28.64
C GLY A 127 -4.01 12.26 -28.17
N ASP A 128 -4.20 12.82 -27.00
CA ASP A 128 -3.39 13.91 -26.44
C ASP A 128 -3.06 13.64 -24.98
N GLU A 129 -1.86 14.00 -24.55
CA GLU A 129 -1.38 13.79 -23.18
C GLU A 129 -2.18 14.58 -22.15
N ASN A 130 -2.73 15.75 -22.52
CA ASN A 130 -3.50 16.62 -21.64
C ASN A 130 -5.02 16.49 -21.83
N VAL A 131 -5.48 15.60 -22.68
CA VAL A 131 -6.93 15.43 -22.97
C VAL A 131 -7.76 15.06 -21.74
N TRP A 132 -7.12 14.49 -20.71
CA TRP A 132 -7.74 14.17 -19.43
C TRP A 132 -8.34 15.41 -18.73
N GLU A 133 -7.79 16.61 -18.93
CA GLU A 133 -8.32 17.85 -18.36
C GLU A 133 -9.76 18.08 -18.82
N LYS A 134 -10.02 17.91 -20.13
CA LYS A 134 -11.37 18.06 -20.72
C LYS A 134 -12.34 17.03 -20.14
N MET A 135 -11.88 15.82 -19.81
CA MET A 135 -12.71 14.82 -19.15
C MET A 135 -13.03 15.22 -17.72
N VAL A 136 -12.01 15.67 -16.97
CA VAL A 136 -12.16 16.05 -15.56
C VAL A 136 -13.01 17.30 -15.40
N ASP A 137 -13.06 18.19 -16.39
CA ASP A 137 -13.89 19.41 -16.37
C ASP A 137 -15.41 19.13 -16.52
N ARG A 138 -15.83 17.93 -16.85
CA ARG A 138 -17.27 17.56 -16.96
C ARG A 138 -17.98 17.65 -15.62
N ASP A 139 -19.20 18.15 -15.60
CA ASP A 139 -20.06 18.27 -14.40
C ASP A 139 -20.78 16.97 -14.02
N ASP A 140 -20.82 15.99 -14.93
CA ASP A 140 -21.53 14.73 -14.75
C ASP A 140 -20.63 13.59 -14.23
N ILE A 141 -19.49 13.89 -13.61
CA ILE A 141 -18.59 12.93 -12.96
C ILE A 141 -18.56 13.20 -11.44
N ASP A 142 -18.84 12.17 -10.66
CA ASP A 142 -18.76 12.20 -9.20
C ASP A 142 -17.39 11.71 -8.69
N VAL A 143 -16.80 10.71 -9.39
CA VAL A 143 -15.53 10.09 -9.04
C VAL A 143 -14.64 9.97 -10.28
N VAL A 144 -13.40 10.42 -10.17
CA VAL A 144 -12.35 10.23 -11.17
C VAL A 144 -11.41 9.12 -10.68
N TYR A 145 -11.27 8.06 -11.47
CA TYR A 145 -10.24 7.06 -11.28
C TYR A 145 -8.96 7.48 -12.01
N VAL A 146 -7.85 7.50 -11.31
CA VAL A 146 -6.52 7.83 -11.84
C VAL A 146 -5.67 6.56 -11.83
N ALA A 147 -5.42 6.00 -13.02
CA ALA A 147 -4.70 4.74 -13.20
C ALA A 147 -3.59 4.87 -14.29
N THR A 148 -2.94 6.00 -14.29
CA THR A 148 -1.87 6.43 -15.20
C THR A 148 -0.48 6.05 -14.66
N PRO A 149 0.65 6.38 -15.33
CA PRO A 149 1.97 6.41 -14.71
C PRO A 149 2.02 7.32 -13.48
N TRP A 150 2.91 7.01 -12.52
CA TRP A 150 2.91 7.62 -11.18
C TRP A 150 3.04 9.15 -11.16
N GLU A 151 3.83 9.71 -12.08
CA GLU A 151 4.02 11.16 -12.21
C GLU A 151 2.73 11.94 -12.47
N TRP A 152 1.71 11.28 -13.00
CA TRP A 152 0.39 11.86 -13.28
C TRP A 152 -0.62 11.71 -12.14
N HIS A 153 -0.35 10.85 -11.15
CA HIS A 153 -1.30 10.56 -10.09
C HIS A 153 -1.70 11.81 -9.30
N LYS A 154 -0.70 12.51 -8.75
CA LYS A 154 -0.92 13.72 -7.96
C LYS A 154 -1.61 14.85 -8.76
N PRO A 155 -1.11 15.30 -9.93
CA PRO A 155 -1.75 16.41 -10.64
C PRO A 155 -3.18 16.12 -11.05
N MET A 156 -3.48 14.90 -11.53
CA MET A 156 -4.84 14.51 -11.91
C MET A 156 -5.79 14.44 -10.72
N ALA A 157 -5.35 13.85 -9.60
CA ALA A 157 -6.15 13.75 -8.38
C ALA A 157 -6.46 15.13 -7.78
N VAL A 158 -5.46 16.01 -7.68
CA VAL A 158 -5.62 17.37 -7.16
C VAL A 158 -6.60 18.17 -8.04
N ARG A 159 -6.48 18.09 -9.38
CA ARG A 159 -7.41 18.74 -10.31
C ARG A 159 -8.84 18.23 -10.13
N ALA A 160 -9.03 16.92 -10.05
CA ALA A 160 -10.34 16.31 -9.84
C ALA A 160 -10.99 16.83 -8.53
N MET A 161 -10.24 16.82 -7.42
CA MET A 161 -10.74 17.32 -6.13
C MET A 161 -11.04 18.81 -6.18
N SER A 162 -10.25 19.62 -6.87
CA SER A 162 -10.47 21.07 -7.02
C SER A 162 -11.77 21.41 -7.76
N LEU A 163 -12.23 20.50 -8.60
CA LEU A 163 -13.49 20.58 -9.34
C LEU A 163 -14.66 19.88 -8.62
N GLY A 164 -14.49 19.57 -7.35
CA GLY A 164 -15.53 18.99 -6.51
C GLY A 164 -15.79 17.49 -6.70
N LYS A 165 -14.90 16.74 -7.36
CA LYS A 165 -15.01 15.31 -7.58
C LYS A 165 -14.18 14.55 -6.55
N HIS A 166 -14.57 13.32 -6.22
CA HIS A 166 -13.70 12.39 -5.51
C HIS A 166 -12.62 11.86 -6.47
N ALA A 167 -11.41 11.59 -5.96
CA ALA A 167 -10.30 11.07 -6.77
C ALA A 167 -9.84 9.72 -6.21
N PHE A 168 -10.00 8.65 -6.94
CA PHE A 168 -9.53 7.32 -6.57
C PHE A 168 -8.22 7.04 -7.33
N VAL A 169 -7.12 6.85 -6.60
CA VAL A 169 -5.78 6.85 -7.17
C VAL A 169 -5.13 5.48 -7.04
N GLU A 170 -4.63 4.95 -8.15
CA GLU A 170 -3.84 3.71 -8.17
C GLU A 170 -2.54 3.83 -7.37
N VAL A 171 -1.99 2.70 -7.06
CA VAL A 171 -0.75 2.55 -6.29
C VAL A 171 0.50 2.80 -7.18
N ASN A 172 1.49 3.59 -6.71
CA ASN A 172 1.54 4.43 -5.51
C ASN A 172 0.79 5.75 -5.77
N SER A 173 0.09 6.27 -4.78
CA SER A 173 -0.69 7.51 -4.99
C SER A 173 0.19 8.76 -5.15
N GLY A 174 1.37 8.78 -4.54
CA GLY A 174 2.41 9.79 -4.71
C GLY A 174 3.78 9.14 -4.68
N VAL A 175 4.76 9.76 -5.31
CA VAL A 175 6.14 9.26 -5.43
C VAL A 175 7.05 9.85 -4.34
N THR A 176 6.80 11.09 -3.94
CA THR A 176 7.57 11.81 -2.93
C THR A 176 6.73 12.13 -1.69
N VAL A 177 7.42 12.39 -0.57
CA VAL A 177 6.76 12.87 0.66
C VAL A 177 5.98 14.17 0.40
N ASP A 178 6.51 15.05 -0.45
CA ASP A 178 5.86 16.32 -0.79
C ASP A 178 4.57 16.10 -1.56
N GLU A 179 4.56 15.23 -2.57
CA GLU A 179 3.34 14.86 -3.30
C GLU A 179 2.29 14.22 -2.39
N CYS A 180 2.71 13.39 -1.44
CA CYS A 180 1.81 12.81 -0.45
C CYS A 180 1.15 13.89 0.41
N TRP A 181 1.90 14.92 0.85
CA TRP A 181 1.34 16.06 1.55
C TRP A 181 0.38 16.89 0.68
N GLU A 182 0.72 17.11 -0.59
CA GLU A 182 -0.15 17.86 -1.52
C GLU A 182 -1.49 17.14 -1.73
N LEU A 183 -1.51 15.81 -1.82
CA LEU A 183 -2.75 15.02 -1.88
C LEU A 183 -3.59 15.16 -0.62
N VAL A 184 -2.97 15.08 0.57
CA VAL A 184 -3.64 15.27 1.85
C VAL A 184 -4.23 16.69 1.95
N ASP A 185 -3.41 17.71 1.65
CA ASP A 185 -3.84 19.11 1.73
C ASP A 185 -4.97 19.42 0.74
N ALA A 186 -4.94 18.86 -0.47
CA ALA A 186 -6.00 19.00 -1.45
C ALA A 186 -7.30 18.31 -0.99
N SER A 187 -7.20 17.07 -0.49
CA SER A 187 -8.37 16.36 0.04
C SER A 187 -9.04 17.11 1.21
N GLU A 188 -8.22 17.61 2.15
CA GLU A 188 -8.69 18.40 3.29
C GLU A 188 -9.26 19.78 2.85
N LYS A 189 -8.65 20.43 1.85
CA LYS A 189 -9.11 21.73 1.33
C LYS A 189 -10.45 21.62 0.61
N TYR A 190 -10.56 20.66 -0.29
CA TYR A 190 -11.73 20.53 -1.16
C TYR A 190 -12.80 19.61 -0.57
N GLN A 191 -12.54 18.99 0.59
CA GLN A 191 -13.45 18.07 1.26
C GLN A 191 -13.93 16.97 0.30
N ARG A 192 -12.95 16.26 -0.30
CA ARG A 192 -13.20 15.15 -1.22
C ARG A 192 -12.36 13.94 -0.82
N HIS A 193 -12.95 12.77 -0.92
CA HIS A 193 -12.23 11.50 -0.69
C HIS A 193 -11.18 11.28 -1.77
N CYS A 194 -9.99 10.87 -1.33
CA CYS A 194 -8.88 10.48 -2.21
C CYS A 194 -8.24 9.16 -1.70
N PRO A 195 -8.99 8.05 -1.73
CA PRO A 195 -8.46 6.77 -1.31
C PRO A 195 -7.43 6.23 -2.30
N ILE A 196 -6.51 5.42 -1.79
CA ILE A 196 -5.62 4.60 -2.61
C ILE A 196 -6.36 3.32 -3.05
N LEU A 197 -6.19 2.94 -4.31
CA LEU A 197 -6.76 1.71 -4.87
C LEU A 197 -5.89 0.49 -4.54
N GLU A 198 -5.65 0.27 -3.25
CA GLU A 198 -4.86 -0.86 -2.75
C GLU A 198 -5.74 -2.12 -2.69
N ASN A 199 -5.83 -2.82 -3.80
CA ASN A 199 -6.67 -4.00 -3.97
C ASN A 199 -6.25 -5.18 -3.09
N CYS A 200 -4.96 -5.30 -2.75
CA CYS A 200 -4.48 -6.40 -1.92
C CYS A 200 -5.06 -6.36 -0.50
N ALA A 201 -5.45 -5.19 0.01
CA ALA A 201 -6.18 -5.07 1.27
C ALA A 201 -7.57 -5.75 1.25
N TYR A 202 -8.08 -6.09 0.07
CA TYR A 202 -9.37 -6.76 -0.16
C TYR A 202 -9.22 -8.23 -0.56
N GLY A 203 -8.03 -8.82 -0.39
CA GLY A 203 -7.82 -10.25 -0.53
C GLY A 203 -8.55 -11.05 0.54
N GLU A 204 -8.94 -12.28 0.20
CA GLU A 204 -9.68 -13.15 1.14
C GLU A 204 -8.85 -13.45 2.39
N GLU A 205 -7.56 -13.72 2.20
CA GLU A 205 -6.60 -13.96 3.27
C GLU A 205 -6.37 -12.72 4.12
N GLU A 206 -6.18 -11.58 3.48
CA GLU A 206 -5.94 -10.31 4.15
C GLU A 206 -7.15 -9.87 4.97
N LEU A 207 -8.34 -9.97 4.42
CA LEU A 207 -9.58 -9.68 5.15
C LEU A 207 -9.84 -10.69 6.28
N PHE A 208 -9.48 -11.96 6.11
CA PHE A 208 -9.54 -12.95 7.19
C PHE A 208 -8.63 -12.57 8.36
N VAL A 209 -7.37 -12.24 8.09
CA VAL A 209 -6.41 -11.81 9.13
C VAL A 209 -6.88 -10.54 9.81
N LEU A 210 -7.39 -9.55 9.05
CA LEU A 210 -7.97 -8.33 9.58
C LEU A 210 -9.15 -8.63 10.52
N ASN A 211 -10.04 -9.53 10.11
CA ASN A 211 -11.18 -9.96 10.93
C ASN A 211 -10.72 -10.54 12.28
N LEU A 212 -9.74 -11.44 12.27
CA LEU A 212 -9.18 -12.02 13.49
C LEU A 212 -8.45 -10.98 14.35
N ALA A 213 -7.69 -10.09 13.74
CA ALA A 213 -6.98 -9.02 14.45
C ALA A 213 -7.96 -8.08 15.18
N ARG A 214 -9.08 -7.73 14.55
CA ARG A 214 -10.14 -6.89 15.15
C ARG A 214 -10.89 -7.59 16.29
N GLN A 215 -10.91 -8.92 16.32
CA GLN A 215 -11.48 -9.71 17.40
C GLN A 215 -10.48 -9.98 18.55
N GLY A 216 -9.24 -9.48 18.46
CA GLY A 216 -8.22 -9.70 19.48
C GLY A 216 -7.59 -11.10 19.47
N PHE A 217 -7.82 -11.89 18.41
CA PHE A 217 -7.38 -13.28 18.30
C PHE A 217 -5.86 -13.46 18.46
N PHE A 218 -5.07 -12.48 18.00
CA PHE A 218 -3.62 -12.52 18.08
C PHE A 218 -3.05 -12.04 19.42
N GLY A 219 -3.89 -11.54 20.34
CA GLY A 219 -3.44 -10.88 21.56
C GLY A 219 -2.74 -9.55 21.27
N GLU A 220 -1.69 -9.21 22.03
CA GLU A 220 -0.89 -8.00 21.78
C GLU A 220 -0.06 -8.17 20.51
N LEU A 221 -0.24 -7.26 19.55
CA LEU A 221 0.44 -7.30 18.26
C LEU A 221 1.88 -6.79 18.42
N LYS A 222 2.85 -7.54 17.89
CA LYS A 222 4.29 -7.26 18.06
C LYS A 222 4.99 -6.93 16.75
N HIS A 223 4.71 -7.70 15.70
CA HIS A 223 5.49 -7.69 14.48
C HIS A 223 4.64 -8.07 13.28
N ALA A 224 4.98 -7.52 12.12
CA ALA A 224 4.44 -7.93 10.83
C ALA A 224 5.54 -8.01 9.77
N GLU A 225 5.37 -8.92 8.80
CA GLU A 225 6.22 -8.99 7.62
C GLU A 225 5.35 -8.87 6.38
N CYS A 226 5.84 -8.10 5.41
CA CYS A 226 5.14 -7.91 4.15
C CYS A 226 6.13 -7.68 3.00
N ALA A 227 5.64 -7.86 1.78
CA ALA A 227 6.49 -7.76 0.62
C ALA A 227 5.72 -7.40 -0.65
N TYR A 228 6.43 -6.97 -1.67
CA TYR A 228 6.07 -7.13 -3.06
C TYR A 228 7.24 -7.78 -3.79
N ILE A 229 7.22 -9.11 -3.83
CA ILE A 229 8.19 -9.91 -4.56
C ILE A 229 7.48 -10.52 -5.75
N HIS A 230 7.83 -10.05 -6.95
CA HIS A 230 7.11 -10.38 -8.16
C HIS A 230 8.03 -10.25 -9.37
N ASP A 231 8.52 -11.33 -9.90
CA ASP A 231 9.36 -11.28 -11.10
C ASP A 231 8.61 -10.62 -12.27
N GLN A 232 8.97 -9.38 -12.58
CA GLN A 232 8.35 -8.56 -13.62
C GLN A 232 9.18 -8.50 -14.90
N ARG A 233 10.30 -9.21 -14.99
CA ARG A 233 11.20 -9.20 -16.16
C ARG A 233 10.52 -9.70 -17.41
N HIS A 234 9.59 -10.64 -17.29
CA HIS A 234 8.89 -11.28 -18.41
C HIS A 234 7.43 -10.88 -18.55
N SER A 235 6.84 -10.23 -17.57
CA SER A 235 5.41 -9.86 -17.56
C SER A 235 5.08 -8.51 -18.21
N GLY A 236 6.06 -7.86 -18.78
CA GLY A 236 5.89 -6.62 -19.53
C GLY A 236 6.02 -5.32 -18.73
N THR A 237 6.11 -5.34 -17.39
CA THR A 237 6.26 -4.11 -16.60
C THR A 237 7.70 -3.58 -16.63
N TYR A 238 8.70 -4.46 -16.67
CA TYR A 238 10.13 -4.12 -16.79
C TYR A 238 10.73 -4.50 -18.15
N THR A 239 9.90 -4.87 -19.12
CA THR A 239 10.37 -5.23 -20.47
C THR A 239 11.08 -4.07 -21.17
N PHE A 240 12.07 -4.39 -22.02
CA PHE A 240 12.71 -3.45 -22.94
C PHE A 240 12.07 -3.48 -24.33
N LEU A 241 11.04 -4.28 -24.53
CA LEU A 241 10.38 -4.49 -25.82
C LEU A 241 9.12 -3.62 -26.01
N ASP A 242 8.61 -3.02 -24.95
CA ASP A 242 7.41 -2.17 -24.98
C ASP A 242 7.68 -0.81 -24.34
N LYS A 243 7.82 0.21 -25.14
CA LYS A 243 8.08 1.59 -24.70
C LYS A 243 6.96 2.18 -23.83
N GLN A 244 5.71 1.73 -24.04
CA GLN A 244 4.57 2.23 -23.26
C GLN A 244 4.59 1.76 -21.79
N ARG A 245 5.42 0.76 -21.46
CA ARG A 245 5.53 0.21 -20.12
C ARG A 245 6.86 0.56 -19.43
N GLU A 246 7.76 1.24 -20.11
CA GLU A 246 9.09 1.56 -19.56
C GLU A 246 9.07 2.59 -18.44
N TRP A 247 8.00 3.36 -18.28
CA TRP A 247 7.89 4.39 -17.27
C TRP A 247 8.23 3.88 -15.86
N ARG A 248 7.78 2.66 -15.47
CA ARG A 248 8.11 2.05 -14.18
C ARG A 248 9.57 1.67 -14.07
N ARG A 249 10.16 1.09 -15.14
CA ARG A 249 11.57 0.76 -15.21
C ARG A 249 12.46 2.00 -15.09
N ASN A 250 11.99 3.14 -15.60
CA ASN A 250 12.74 4.40 -15.51
C ASN A 250 12.99 4.81 -14.05
N TYR A 251 12.10 4.50 -13.11
CA TYR A 251 12.35 4.74 -11.69
C TYR A 251 13.59 3.98 -11.18
N ALA A 252 13.91 2.82 -11.72
CA ALA A 252 15.11 2.08 -11.35
C ALA A 252 16.44 2.77 -11.76
N THR A 253 16.39 3.81 -12.59
CA THR A 253 17.59 4.57 -12.99
C THR A 253 17.98 5.66 -11.99
N PHE A 254 17.09 6.04 -11.08
CA PHE A 254 17.34 7.10 -10.11
C PHE A 254 16.87 6.79 -8.67
N MET A 255 16.04 5.79 -8.43
CA MET A 255 15.64 5.36 -7.09
C MET A 255 16.40 4.09 -6.66
N GLN A 256 16.84 4.06 -5.41
CA GLN A 256 17.62 2.96 -4.82
C GLN A 256 16.83 2.14 -3.79
N GLY A 257 15.66 2.65 -3.37
CA GLY A 257 14.83 2.08 -2.33
C GLY A 257 13.74 1.14 -2.84
N ASN A 258 12.71 0.96 -2.02
CA ASN A 258 11.51 0.19 -2.35
C ASN A 258 10.57 1.01 -3.23
N VAL A 259 10.52 0.72 -4.52
CA VAL A 259 9.67 1.46 -5.47
C VAL A 259 8.20 1.02 -5.48
N TYR A 260 7.82 -0.03 -4.71
CA TYR A 260 6.44 -0.53 -4.71
C TYR A 260 6.02 -1.10 -3.34
N PRO A 261 5.94 -0.28 -2.28
CA PRO A 261 5.74 -0.77 -0.91
C PRO A 261 4.29 -1.15 -0.59
N THR A 262 3.29 -0.59 -1.29
CA THR A 262 1.91 -0.49 -0.79
C THR A 262 1.19 -1.82 -0.68
N HIS A 263 1.39 -2.78 -1.61
CA HIS A 263 0.68 -4.06 -1.62
C HIS A 263 0.90 -4.89 -0.34
N GLY A 264 2.10 -4.85 0.21
CA GLY A 264 2.37 -5.48 1.49
C GLY A 264 2.07 -4.56 2.67
N LEU A 265 2.63 -3.34 2.64
CA LEU A 265 2.56 -2.40 3.77
C LEU A 265 1.12 -1.98 4.09
N GLY A 266 0.29 -1.74 3.07
CA GLY A 266 -1.10 -1.35 3.26
C GLY A 266 -1.88 -2.36 4.10
N THR A 267 -1.74 -3.63 3.75
CA THR A 267 -2.41 -4.73 4.42
C THR A 267 -2.02 -4.86 5.89
N VAL A 268 -0.72 -4.95 6.18
CA VAL A 268 -0.25 -5.13 7.57
C VAL A 268 -0.46 -3.88 8.41
N SER A 269 -0.47 -2.69 7.79
CA SER A 269 -0.81 -1.43 8.47
C SER A 269 -2.23 -1.45 9.03
N GLN A 270 -3.16 -1.99 8.26
CA GLN A 270 -4.54 -2.17 8.73
C GLN A 270 -4.60 -3.11 9.94
N TYR A 271 -3.90 -4.25 9.92
CA TYR A 271 -3.87 -5.18 11.05
C TYR A 271 -3.37 -4.52 12.32
N LEU A 272 -2.27 -3.77 12.21
CA LEU A 272 -1.63 -3.08 13.33
C LEU A 272 -2.37 -1.81 13.78
N GLY A 273 -3.36 -1.34 13.00
CA GLY A 273 -4.08 -0.09 13.29
C GLY A 273 -3.24 1.16 13.08
N VAL A 274 -2.27 1.13 12.16
CA VAL A 274 -1.48 2.31 11.80
C VAL A 274 -2.39 3.38 11.18
N GLY A 275 -2.22 4.62 11.61
CA GLY A 275 -3.12 5.73 11.30
C GLY A 275 -4.39 5.78 12.15
N ARG A 276 -4.63 4.73 12.99
CA ARG A 276 -5.85 4.57 13.82
C ARG A 276 -5.48 3.86 15.13
N GLY A 277 -4.86 4.59 16.07
CA GLY A 277 -4.38 4.08 17.35
C GLY A 277 -2.87 3.79 17.39
N ASP A 278 -2.19 3.73 16.26
CA ASP A 278 -0.73 3.64 16.13
C ASP A 278 -0.28 4.50 14.95
N ALA A 279 1.03 4.78 14.83
CA ALA A 279 1.62 5.51 13.70
C ALA A 279 3.02 4.99 13.39
N PHE A 280 3.47 5.16 12.16
CA PHE A 280 4.87 4.93 11.81
C PHE A 280 5.76 5.97 12.50
N LYS A 281 6.91 5.54 13.00
CA LYS A 281 7.86 6.40 13.71
C LYS A 281 9.09 6.71 12.86
N TYR A 282 9.74 5.69 12.35
CA TYR A 282 10.89 5.79 11.44
C TYR A 282 11.03 4.52 10.61
N ALA A 283 11.77 4.63 9.50
CA ALA A 283 12.16 3.52 8.65
C ALA A 283 13.68 3.46 8.47
N VAL A 284 14.21 2.24 8.31
CA VAL A 284 15.60 1.97 7.91
C VAL A 284 15.56 1.05 6.72
N SER A 285 16.27 1.38 5.65
CA SER A 285 16.22 0.64 4.40
C SER A 285 17.61 0.25 3.89
N VAL A 286 17.73 -0.97 3.39
CA VAL A 286 18.95 -1.54 2.81
C VAL A 286 18.61 -2.15 1.47
N SER A 287 19.44 -1.92 0.44
CA SER A 287 19.31 -2.52 -0.88
C SER A 287 20.51 -3.40 -1.22
N SER A 288 20.25 -4.50 -1.92
CA SER A 288 21.30 -5.31 -2.56
C SER A 288 21.90 -4.58 -3.77
N PRO A 289 22.99 -5.10 -4.37
CA PRO A 289 23.40 -4.67 -5.71
C PRO A 289 22.31 -4.91 -6.76
N GLU A 290 22.35 -4.17 -7.86
CA GLU A 290 21.52 -4.37 -9.04
C GLU A 290 22.22 -5.27 -10.04
N PHE A 291 21.55 -6.32 -10.52
CA PHE A 291 21.99 -7.22 -11.58
C PHE A 291 20.87 -7.55 -12.57
N GLY A 292 19.64 -7.66 -12.08
CA GLY A 292 18.51 -8.23 -12.80
C GLY A 292 18.11 -7.46 -14.05
N LEU A 293 17.99 -6.14 -13.98
CA LEU A 293 17.64 -5.29 -15.13
C LEU A 293 18.80 -5.18 -16.12
N SER A 294 20.04 -5.06 -15.63
CA SER A 294 21.23 -5.02 -16.47
C SER A 294 21.37 -6.30 -17.30
N GLN A 295 21.21 -7.46 -16.68
CA GLN A 295 21.24 -8.76 -17.37
C GLN A 295 20.07 -8.92 -18.36
N LEU A 296 18.87 -8.46 -17.98
CA LEU A 296 17.72 -8.50 -18.86
C LEU A 296 17.96 -7.65 -20.12
N ARG A 297 18.53 -6.45 -19.96
CA ARG A 297 18.86 -5.57 -21.07
C ARG A 297 19.91 -6.21 -22.00
N GLU A 298 20.97 -6.79 -21.46
CA GLU A 298 21.97 -7.51 -22.26
C GLU A 298 21.34 -8.62 -23.10
N LYS A 299 20.42 -9.38 -22.50
CA LYS A 299 19.73 -10.48 -23.16
C LYS A 299 18.74 -10.01 -24.24
N THR A 300 18.02 -8.93 -24.01
CA THR A 300 16.92 -8.48 -24.89
C THR A 300 17.38 -7.49 -25.96
N GLN A 301 18.46 -6.76 -25.73
CA GLN A 301 19.01 -5.75 -26.62
C GLN A 301 20.55 -5.91 -26.78
N PRO A 302 21.05 -7.06 -27.26
CA PRO A 302 22.48 -7.34 -27.31
C PRO A 302 23.26 -6.43 -28.27
N ASN A 303 22.61 -5.91 -29.31
CA ASN A 303 23.20 -5.09 -30.37
C ASN A 303 23.00 -3.58 -30.20
N ARG A 304 22.52 -3.12 -29.01
CA ARG A 304 22.31 -1.69 -28.73
C ARG A 304 23.63 -0.92 -28.62
N ASP A 305 23.59 0.39 -28.79
CA ASP A 305 24.69 1.28 -28.46
C ASP A 305 24.86 1.40 -26.94
N ARG A 306 25.83 0.69 -26.38
CA ARG A 306 26.10 0.66 -24.94
C ARG A 306 26.55 2.00 -24.36
N ALA A 307 27.04 2.94 -25.20
CA ALA A 307 27.41 4.27 -24.74
C ALA A 307 26.21 5.11 -24.31
N GLN A 308 25.00 4.73 -24.74
CA GLN A 308 23.73 5.38 -24.37
C GLN A 308 22.99 4.66 -23.24
N ASP A 309 23.57 3.62 -22.65
CA ASP A 309 22.93 2.88 -21.58
C ASP A 309 22.76 3.74 -20.32
N GLN A 310 21.52 3.91 -19.88
CA GLN A 310 21.23 4.42 -18.55
C GLN A 310 21.64 3.38 -17.49
N LYS A 311 22.33 3.83 -16.46
CA LYS A 311 22.69 2.98 -15.32
C LYS A 311 21.45 2.73 -14.47
N PHE A 312 21.20 1.46 -14.12
CA PHE A 312 20.23 1.13 -13.06
C PHE A 312 20.90 1.22 -11.70
N VAL A 313 20.20 1.81 -10.74
CA VAL A 313 20.69 2.03 -9.37
C VAL A 313 19.80 1.35 -8.33
N CYS A 314 18.58 0.95 -8.72
CA CYS A 314 17.66 0.21 -7.84
C CYS A 314 18.20 -1.19 -7.61
N GLY A 315 18.54 -1.52 -6.38
CA GLY A 315 18.97 -2.88 -6.03
C GLY A 315 17.87 -3.92 -6.30
N ASP A 316 18.28 -5.16 -6.63
CA ASP A 316 17.33 -6.23 -6.94
C ASP A 316 16.41 -6.54 -5.74
N MET A 317 16.97 -6.57 -4.53
CA MET A 317 16.23 -6.75 -3.28
C MET A 317 16.38 -5.51 -2.40
N ASN A 318 15.26 -4.95 -1.97
CA ASN A 318 15.21 -3.97 -0.90
C ASN A 318 14.53 -4.57 0.34
N THR A 319 15.10 -4.31 1.52
CA THR A 319 14.50 -4.65 2.80
C THR A 319 14.44 -3.40 3.67
N THR A 320 13.24 -3.04 4.10
CA THR A 320 12.99 -1.90 4.99
C THR A 320 12.39 -2.39 6.29
N ILE A 321 12.92 -1.89 7.42
CA ILE A 321 12.33 -2.09 8.74
C ILE A 321 11.70 -0.79 9.19
N ILE A 322 10.42 -0.86 9.56
CA ILE A 322 9.66 0.27 10.11
C ILE A 322 9.42 0.01 11.60
N LYS A 323 9.65 1.03 12.43
CA LYS A 323 9.25 1.08 13.84
C LYS A 323 8.00 1.92 13.98
N THR A 324 7.00 1.44 14.72
CA THR A 324 5.81 2.23 15.06
C THR A 324 5.97 2.97 16.39
N VAL A 325 5.07 3.90 16.67
CA VAL A 325 5.06 4.66 17.93
C VAL A 325 4.78 3.74 19.13
N LEU A 326 3.90 2.76 18.99
CA LEU A 326 3.63 1.75 20.02
C LEU A 326 4.73 0.68 20.14
N GLY A 327 5.84 0.83 19.40
CA GLY A 327 6.97 -0.07 19.50
C GLY A 327 6.89 -1.34 18.65
N ARG A 328 5.86 -1.51 17.83
CA ARG A 328 5.75 -2.62 16.88
C ARG A 328 6.75 -2.47 15.75
N THR A 329 7.09 -3.57 15.09
CA THR A 329 8.01 -3.57 13.95
C THR A 329 7.35 -4.15 12.71
N ILE A 330 7.73 -3.62 11.54
CA ILE A 330 7.26 -4.12 10.25
C ILE A 330 8.47 -4.33 9.35
N MET A 331 8.61 -5.51 8.77
CA MET A 331 9.56 -5.77 7.69
C MET A 331 8.84 -5.66 6.35
N VAL A 332 9.36 -4.80 5.45
CA VAL A 332 8.82 -4.59 4.11
C VAL A 332 9.88 -4.96 3.09
N GLN A 333 9.59 -5.90 2.20
CA GLN A 333 10.53 -6.33 1.15
C GLN A 333 10.00 -6.01 -0.24
N HIS A 334 10.93 -5.73 -1.17
CA HIS A 334 10.64 -5.49 -2.58
C HIS A 334 11.67 -6.16 -3.46
N ASP A 335 11.21 -6.92 -4.47
CA ASP A 335 12.04 -7.51 -5.51
C ASP A 335 11.19 -7.77 -6.76
N ASN A 336 11.57 -7.18 -7.90
CA ASN A 336 10.90 -7.38 -9.17
C ASN A 336 11.78 -8.03 -10.25
N THR A 337 12.97 -8.45 -9.91
CA THR A 337 14.01 -8.87 -10.86
C THR A 337 14.64 -10.23 -10.56
N SER A 338 14.20 -10.92 -9.51
CA SER A 338 14.67 -12.27 -9.17
C SER A 338 13.66 -13.34 -9.60
N PRO A 339 14.11 -14.55 -9.96
CA PRO A 339 13.26 -15.69 -10.31
C PRO A 339 12.63 -16.31 -9.04
N ARG A 340 11.83 -15.52 -8.33
CA ARG A 340 11.14 -15.88 -7.10
C ARG A 340 9.63 -15.85 -7.31
N PRO A 341 8.88 -16.88 -6.88
CA PRO A 341 7.43 -16.87 -6.96
C PRO A 341 6.81 -15.66 -6.29
N TYR A 342 5.68 -15.21 -6.82
CA TYR A 342 4.93 -14.09 -6.27
C TYR A 342 4.63 -14.28 -4.77
N THR A 343 4.92 -13.26 -3.98
CA THR A 343 4.55 -13.23 -2.57
C THR A 343 4.41 -11.79 -2.06
N ARG A 344 3.43 -11.57 -1.20
CA ARG A 344 3.29 -10.36 -0.40
C ARG A 344 3.80 -10.52 1.03
N GLY A 345 4.37 -11.67 1.37
CA GLY A 345 4.78 -12.02 2.74
C GLY A 345 3.58 -12.26 3.64
N ASN A 346 2.82 -11.21 3.94
CA ASN A 346 1.58 -11.23 4.73
C ASN A 346 1.68 -12.02 6.04
N MET A 347 2.56 -11.59 6.95
CA MET A 347 2.73 -12.20 8.27
C MET A 347 2.31 -11.23 9.35
N LEU A 348 1.57 -11.73 10.34
CA LEU A 348 1.20 -11.00 11.56
C LEU A 348 1.52 -11.85 12.77
N SER A 349 2.30 -11.32 13.72
CA SER A 349 2.68 -11.99 14.96
C SER A 349 2.18 -11.19 16.18
N GLY A 350 1.44 -11.88 17.03
CA GLY A 350 1.00 -11.40 18.32
C GLY A 350 1.50 -12.26 19.48
N THR A 351 0.95 -12.06 20.68
CA THR A 351 1.29 -12.86 21.86
C THR A 351 0.54 -14.18 21.93
N GLN A 352 -0.57 -14.32 21.18
CA GLN A 352 -1.45 -15.50 21.27
C GLN A 352 -1.58 -16.27 19.95
N ALA A 353 -1.14 -15.70 18.83
CA ALA A 353 -1.16 -16.36 17.54
C ALA A 353 -0.19 -15.70 16.55
N THR A 354 0.17 -16.44 15.50
CA THR A 354 0.92 -15.93 14.35
C THR A 354 0.31 -16.49 13.07
N PHE A 355 -0.06 -15.60 12.14
CA PHE A 355 -0.41 -15.96 10.77
C PHE A 355 0.80 -15.75 9.86
N CYS A 356 1.03 -16.64 8.91
CA CYS A 356 2.06 -16.50 7.88
C CYS A 356 1.46 -16.89 6.52
N GLY A 357 1.51 -15.98 5.58
CA GLY A 357 1.09 -16.22 4.20
C GLY A 357 2.18 -16.87 3.34
N TYR A 358 1.78 -17.36 2.17
CA TYR A 358 2.66 -17.86 1.10
C TYR A 358 3.64 -18.99 1.51
N PRO A 359 3.14 -20.18 1.91
CA PRO A 359 1.73 -20.57 1.99
C PRO A 359 1.06 -20.14 3.29
N ASN A 360 -0.27 -20.06 3.27
CA ASN A 360 -1.06 -19.67 4.43
C ASN A 360 -0.96 -20.71 5.54
N ARG A 361 -0.59 -20.26 6.74
CA ARG A 361 -0.43 -21.08 7.95
C ARG A 361 -0.77 -20.24 9.19
N LEU A 362 -1.29 -20.89 10.22
CA LEU A 362 -1.66 -20.23 11.47
C LEU A 362 -1.14 -21.07 12.65
N ALA A 363 -0.28 -20.47 13.46
CA ALA A 363 0.14 -21.01 14.76
C ALA A 363 -0.65 -20.32 15.86
N ILE A 364 -1.09 -21.09 16.85
CA ILE A 364 -1.93 -20.59 17.95
C ILE A 364 -1.31 -21.06 19.26
N ASP A 365 -1.13 -20.12 20.18
CA ASP A 365 -0.64 -20.39 21.52
C ASP A 365 -1.54 -21.39 22.25
N GLU A 366 -0.94 -22.26 23.07
CA GLU A 366 -1.67 -23.31 23.81
C GLU A 366 -2.69 -22.71 24.76
N ASP A 367 -2.40 -21.55 25.33
CA ASP A 367 -3.25 -20.84 26.27
C ASP A 367 -4.26 -19.88 25.61
N ASN A 368 -4.28 -19.79 24.29
CA ASN A 368 -5.27 -18.96 23.59
C ASN A 368 -6.69 -19.53 23.78
N LYS A 369 -7.52 -18.78 24.51
CA LYS A 369 -8.92 -19.16 24.84
C LYS A 369 -9.95 -18.39 24.01
N HIS A 370 -9.56 -17.91 22.82
CA HIS A 370 -10.48 -17.17 21.97
C HIS A 370 -11.75 -18.02 21.63
N PRO A 371 -12.98 -17.46 21.71
CA PRO A 371 -14.23 -18.21 21.59
C PRO A 371 -14.44 -18.98 20.28
N ILE A 372 -13.73 -18.59 19.22
CA ILE A 372 -13.83 -19.30 17.91
C ILE A 372 -13.02 -20.61 17.85
N LEU A 373 -12.21 -20.88 18.85
CA LEU A 373 -11.35 -22.07 18.93
C LEU A 373 -12.09 -23.22 19.61
N ASP A 374 -11.85 -24.44 19.12
CA ASP A 374 -12.30 -25.64 19.82
C ASP A 374 -11.50 -25.81 21.14
N PRO A 375 -12.12 -25.76 22.32
CA PRO A 375 -11.43 -25.91 23.60
C PRO A 375 -10.82 -27.31 23.82
N LYS A 376 -11.23 -28.29 23.03
CA LYS A 376 -10.70 -29.66 23.09
C LYS A 376 -9.53 -29.89 22.15
N GLU A 377 -9.26 -28.93 21.25
CA GLU A 377 -8.16 -29.04 20.31
C GLU A 377 -6.81 -28.89 21.03
N LYS A 378 -5.98 -29.94 20.95
CA LYS A 378 -4.61 -29.88 21.46
C LYS A 378 -3.75 -29.05 20.50
N ARG A 379 -3.08 -28.07 21.03
CA ARG A 379 -2.16 -27.19 20.30
C ARG A 379 -0.73 -27.42 20.78
N ASN A 380 0.22 -27.17 19.89
CA ASN A 380 1.64 -27.32 20.17
C ASN A 380 2.36 -26.07 19.62
N SER A 381 3.06 -25.36 20.50
CA SER A 381 3.80 -24.13 20.17
C SER A 381 4.95 -24.34 19.16
N HIS A 382 5.34 -25.59 18.88
CA HIS A 382 6.39 -25.92 17.90
C HIS A 382 5.87 -26.30 16.52
N SER A 383 4.56 -26.19 16.25
CA SER A 383 3.96 -26.57 14.97
C SER A 383 2.87 -25.59 14.54
N TRP A 384 2.60 -25.55 13.24
CA TRP A 384 1.45 -24.83 12.71
C TRP A 384 0.16 -25.54 13.15
N THR A 385 -0.74 -24.81 13.77
CA THR A 385 -2.03 -25.37 14.25
C THR A 385 -2.97 -25.64 13.08
N TYR A 386 -3.00 -24.69 12.12
CA TYR A 386 -3.81 -24.78 10.90
C TYR A 386 -2.95 -24.51 9.67
N GLU A 387 -3.01 -25.44 8.71
CA GLU A 387 -2.42 -25.35 7.38
C GLU A 387 -3.24 -26.19 6.38
N GLY A 388 -3.05 -25.99 5.07
CA GLY A 388 -3.75 -26.71 4.02
C GLY A 388 -5.29 -26.65 4.17
N ASP A 389 -5.95 -27.80 3.98
CA ASP A 389 -7.41 -27.90 4.03
C ASP A 389 -7.99 -27.53 5.41
N LYS A 390 -7.25 -27.82 6.48
CA LYS A 390 -7.69 -27.47 7.84
C LYS A 390 -7.79 -25.96 8.00
N LEU A 391 -6.79 -25.20 7.51
CA LEU A 391 -6.83 -23.74 7.50
C LEU A 391 -7.91 -23.21 6.56
N THR A 392 -8.06 -23.78 5.38
CA THR A 392 -9.11 -23.37 4.43
C THR A 392 -10.50 -23.43 5.06
N LYS A 393 -10.84 -24.51 5.75
CA LYS A 393 -12.10 -24.65 6.48
C LYS A 393 -12.25 -23.63 7.61
N PHE A 394 -11.17 -23.38 8.35
CA PHE A 394 -11.17 -22.39 9.43
C PHE A 394 -11.37 -20.97 8.89
N MET A 395 -10.72 -20.62 7.77
CA MET A 395 -10.89 -19.33 7.08
C MET A 395 -12.32 -19.12 6.59
N GLN A 396 -12.93 -20.14 5.98
CA GLN A 396 -14.32 -20.07 5.52
C GLN A 396 -15.30 -19.84 6.68
N ALA A 397 -15.12 -20.55 7.80
CA ALA A 397 -15.96 -20.38 8.99
C ALA A 397 -15.84 -18.97 9.59
N ASN A 398 -14.65 -18.39 9.54
CA ASN A 398 -14.30 -17.09 10.13
C ASN A 398 -14.07 -16.00 9.08
N ALA A 399 -14.66 -16.14 7.89
CA ALA A 399 -14.52 -15.19 6.81
C ALA A 399 -15.04 -13.80 7.23
N HIS A 400 -14.35 -12.77 6.74
CA HIS A 400 -14.74 -11.37 6.93
C HIS A 400 -16.17 -11.12 6.41
N PRO A 401 -17.00 -10.28 7.07
CA PRO A 401 -18.37 -10.00 6.64
C PRO A 401 -18.49 -9.55 5.17
N LEU A 402 -17.53 -8.75 4.68
CA LEU A 402 -17.49 -8.30 3.29
C LEU A 402 -17.32 -9.48 2.31
N ILE A 403 -16.50 -10.47 2.64
CA ILE A 403 -16.35 -11.71 1.83
C ILE A 403 -17.65 -12.50 1.81
N LYS A 404 -18.33 -12.62 2.95
CA LYS A 404 -19.65 -13.31 3.03
C LYS A 404 -20.70 -12.60 2.17
N LYS A 405 -20.67 -11.26 2.13
CA LYS A 405 -21.65 -10.43 1.39
C LYS A 405 -21.41 -10.40 -0.13
N ALA A 406 -20.17 -10.21 -0.58
CA ALA A 406 -19.85 -9.91 -1.97
C ALA A 406 -18.72 -10.77 -2.58
N GLY A 407 -18.05 -11.62 -1.81
CA GLY A 407 -16.89 -12.38 -2.28
C GLY A 407 -17.18 -13.34 -3.44
N THR A 408 -18.34 -13.99 -3.44
CA THR A 408 -18.74 -14.91 -4.52
C THR A 408 -18.89 -14.18 -5.86
N ASP A 409 -19.53 -13.01 -5.86
CA ASP A 409 -19.73 -12.23 -7.10
C ASP A 409 -18.41 -11.58 -7.53
N ALA A 410 -17.59 -11.14 -6.59
CA ALA A 410 -16.26 -10.63 -6.88
C ALA A 410 -15.38 -11.67 -7.60
N LYS A 411 -15.39 -12.92 -7.16
CA LYS A 411 -14.65 -14.02 -7.81
C LYS A 411 -15.15 -14.29 -9.26
N LYS A 412 -16.45 -14.18 -9.52
CA LYS A 412 -17.02 -14.33 -10.89
C LYS A 412 -16.58 -13.20 -11.82
N VAL A 413 -16.54 -11.97 -11.32
CA VAL A 413 -16.09 -10.81 -12.10
C VAL A 413 -14.60 -10.92 -12.43
N GLY A 414 -13.79 -11.47 -11.50
CA GLY A 414 -12.36 -11.62 -11.64
C GLY A 414 -11.62 -10.31 -11.33
N GLY A 415 -10.38 -10.17 -11.87
CA GLY A 415 -9.46 -9.11 -11.48
C GLY A 415 -8.73 -9.46 -10.16
N HIS A 416 -7.48 -9.96 -10.27
CA HIS A 416 -6.70 -10.41 -9.13
C HIS A 416 -7.47 -11.32 -8.14
N GLY A 417 -8.17 -12.34 -8.68
CA GLY A 417 -8.97 -13.24 -7.84
C GLY A 417 -10.25 -12.64 -7.25
N GLY A 418 -10.69 -11.47 -7.73
CA GLY A 418 -11.87 -10.74 -7.26
C GLY A 418 -11.56 -9.54 -6.37
N MET A 419 -10.31 -9.35 -5.94
CA MET A 419 -9.90 -8.21 -5.09
C MET A 419 -10.26 -6.85 -5.69
N ASP A 420 -10.03 -6.67 -7.00
CA ASP A 420 -10.35 -5.42 -7.70
C ASP A 420 -11.84 -5.09 -7.63
N HIS A 421 -12.69 -6.09 -7.84
CA HIS A 421 -14.13 -5.87 -7.81
C HIS A 421 -14.64 -5.60 -6.40
N LEU A 422 -14.14 -6.32 -5.41
CA LEU A 422 -14.54 -6.15 -4.02
C LEU A 422 -14.17 -4.76 -3.48
N MET A 423 -12.97 -4.28 -3.79
CA MET A 423 -12.51 -2.92 -3.48
C MET A 423 -13.40 -1.87 -4.16
N ASN A 424 -13.62 -1.99 -5.47
CA ASN A 424 -14.46 -1.06 -6.21
C ASN A 424 -15.89 -1.02 -5.67
N TYR A 425 -16.49 -2.20 -5.45
CA TYR A 425 -17.82 -2.31 -4.82
C TYR A 425 -17.85 -1.54 -3.51
N ARG A 426 -16.90 -1.80 -2.62
CA ARG A 426 -16.89 -1.19 -1.29
C ARG A 426 -16.69 0.33 -1.34
N PHE A 427 -15.75 0.83 -2.13
CA PHE A 427 -15.48 2.25 -2.23
C PHE A 427 -16.64 3.02 -2.87
N LEU A 428 -17.18 2.50 -3.98
CA LEU A 428 -18.30 3.15 -4.67
C LEU A 428 -19.59 3.09 -3.84
N ASP A 429 -19.80 2.03 -3.05
CA ASP A 429 -20.95 1.95 -2.13
C ASP A 429 -20.80 2.95 -0.97
N CYS A 430 -19.58 3.19 -0.47
CA CYS A 430 -19.32 4.27 0.49
C CYS A 430 -19.68 5.64 -0.07
N ILE A 431 -19.22 5.96 -1.29
CA ILE A 431 -19.59 7.22 -1.95
C ILE A 431 -21.11 7.33 -2.16
N ARG A 432 -21.74 6.24 -2.60
CA ARG A 432 -23.21 6.20 -2.77
C ARG A 432 -23.96 6.50 -1.46
N GLN A 433 -23.46 5.97 -0.36
CA GLN A 433 -24.05 6.18 0.98
C GLN A 433 -23.61 7.51 1.62
N GLY A 434 -22.63 8.20 1.06
CA GLY A 434 -22.09 9.45 1.62
C GLY A 434 -21.18 9.23 2.84
N ILE A 435 -20.62 8.05 3.02
CA ILE A 435 -19.73 7.71 4.14
C ILE A 435 -18.27 7.60 3.68
N THR A 436 -17.36 7.72 4.63
CA THR A 436 -15.91 7.60 4.36
C THR A 436 -15.55 6.18 3.90
N PRO A 437 -14.79 6.02 2.80
CA PRO A 437 -14.20 4.74 2.39
C PRO A 437 -13.27 4.16 3.46
N ASP A 438 -13.09 2.84 3.44
CA ASP A 438 -12.23 2.13 4.41
C ASP A 438 -10.77 2.59 4.34
N LEU A 439 -10.28 2.94 3.15
CA LEU A 439 -8.99 3.58 2.92
C LEU A 439 -9.20 5.06 2.62
N THR A 440 -8.31 5.90 3.14
CA THR A 440 -8.38 7.35 3.03
C THR A 440 -7.12 7.92 2.38
N VAL A 441 -7.10 9.23 2.16
CA VAL A 441 -5.90 9.92 1.68
C VAL A 441 -4.73 9.81 2.67
N TYR A 442 -5.00 9.64 3.96
CA TYR A 442 -3.95 9.45 4.97
C TYR A 442 -3.28 8.09 4.84
N ASP A 443 -4.05 7.04 4.56
CA ASP A 443 -3.53 5.71 4.24
C ASP A 443 -2.71 5.76 2.94
N ALA A 444 -3.26 6.40 1.90
CA ALA A 444 -2.60 6.61 0.61
C ALA A 444 -1.23 7.27 0.77
N ALA A 445 -1.17 8.38 1.50
CA ALA A 445 0.06 9.13 1.75
C ALA A 445 1.05 8.33 2.61
N SER A 446 0.58 7.71 3.70
CA SER A 446 1.44 6.97 4.63
C SER A 446 2.09 5.75 3.99
N TRP A 447 1.39 5.05 3.10
CA TRP A 447 1.97 3.86 2.45
C TRP A 447 2.83 4.20 1.24
N SER A 448 2.42 5.18 0.44
CA SER A 448 3.15 5.59 -0.76
C SER A 448 4.47 6.30 -0.45
N CYS A 449 4.53 7.12 0.61
CA CYS A 449 5.74 7.88 0.93
C CYS A 449 6.94 7.00 1.31
N LEU A 450 6.73 5.71 1.63
CA LEU A 450 7.85 4.79 1.88
C LEU A 450 8.76 4.64 0.64
N MET A 451 8.23 4.86 -0.55
CA MET A 451 9.04 4.90 -1.77
C MET A 451 10.18 5.93 -1.65
N ASP A 452 9.88 7.17 -1.28
CA ASP A 452 10.86 8.25 -1.07
C ASP A 452 11.71 8.03 0.19
N LEU A 453 11.07 7.63 1.31
CA LEU A 453 11.79 7.42 2.57
C LEU A 453 12.81 6.29 2.49
N SER A 454 12.48 5.20 1.82
CA SER A 454 13.41 4.08 1.64
C SER A 454 14.58 4.45 0.73
N ASP A 455 14.32 5.23 -0.32
CA ASP A 455 15.38 5.75 -1.21
C ASP A 455 16.36 6.66 -0.45
N ARG A 456 15.83 7.61 0.34
CA ARG A 456 16.66 8.48 1.19
C ARG A 456 17.50 7.68 2.19
N SER A 457 16.88 6.72 2.89
CA SER A 457 17.60 5.86 3.84
C SER A 457 18.77 5.14 3.17
N VAL A 458 18.55 4.51 2.01
CA VAL A 458 19.61 3.80 1.26
C VAL A 458 20.71 4.76 0.83
N ARG A 459 20.38 5.94 0.28
CA ARG A 459 21.34 6.97 -0.16
C ARG A 459 22.19 7.50 0.98
N ASP A 460 21.61 7.63 2.16
CA ASP A 460 22.27 8.14 3.37
C ASP A 460 23.00 7.02 4.16
N GLY A 461 23.32 5.90 3.51
CA GLY A 461 24.04 4.78 4.14
C GLY A 461 23.20 3.96 5.11
N SER A 462 21.91 3.84 4.82
CA SER A 462 20.92 3.11 5.63
C SER A 462 20.66 3.74 7.00
N LEU A 463 20.72 5.05 7.10
CA LEU A 463 20.35 5.77 8.31
C LEU A 463 18.83 5.74 8.52
N PRO A 464 18.38 5.79 9.80
CA PRO A 464 16.96 5.92 10.11
C PRO A 464 16.41 7.25 9.58
N ILE A 465 15.28 7.16 8.87
CA ILE A 465 14.55 8.31 8.36
C ILE A 465 13.22 8.41 9.13
N ALA A 466 12.94 9.58 9.69
CA ALA A 466 11.68 9.85 10.39
C ALA A 466 10.49 9.73 9.43
N TYR A 467 9.40 9.10 9.91
CA TYR A 467 8.19 8.89 9.12
C TYR A 467 7.20 10.05 9.33
N PRO A 468 6.69 10.70 8.27
CA PRO A 468 5.72 11.78 8.43
C PRO A 468 4.38 11.29 9.00
N ASP A 469 3.79 12.05 9.90
CA ASP A 469 2.42 11.85 10.34
C ASP A 469 1.44 12.69 9.51
N PHE A 470 0.89 12.07 8.47
CA PHE A 470 -0.07 12.72 7.59
C PHE A 470 -1.43 13.00 8.26
N THR A 471 -1.73 12.34 9.38
CA THR A 471 -2.95 12.58 10.16
C THR A 471 -2.84 13.82 11.06
N ARG A 472 -1.63 14.37 11.22
CA ARG A 472 -1.36 15.52 12.11
C ARG A 472 -1.85 15.27 13.55
N GLY A 473 -1.53 14.09 14.07
CA GLY A 473 -1.94 13.64 15.42
C GLY A 473 -3.31 12.96 15.48
N GLY A 474 -4.08 12.97 14.40
CA GLY A 474 -5.41 12.35 14.37
C GLY A 474 -5.40 10.85 14.70
N TRP A 475 -4.33 10.13 14.35
CA TRP A 475 -4.18 8.71 14.65
C TRP A 475 -4.37 8.35 16.14
N GLN A 476 -4.13 9.28 17.06
CA GLN A 476 -4.26 9.06 18.51
C GLN A 476 -5.72 8.86 18.94
N THR A 477 -6.65 9.47 18.23
CA THR A 477 -8.09 9.44 18.57
C THR A 477 -8.92 8.59 17.61
N LEU A 478 -8.38 8.32 16.42
CA LEU A 478 -9.05 7.49 15.44
C LEU A 478 -9.08 6.03 15.88
N LYS A 479 -10.26 5.41 15.78
CA LYS A 479 -10.42 3.99 16.08
C LYS A 479 -9.96 3.14 14.89
N PRO A 480 -9.45 1.92 15.15
CA PRO A 480 -9.24 0.93 14.09
C PRO A 480 -10.49 0.75 13.23
N LEU A 481 -10.29 0.42 11.96
CA LEU A 481 -11.39 0.16 11.03
C LEU A 481 -12.37 -0.84 11.64
N ALA A 482 -13.64 -0.47 11.66
CA ALA A 482 -14.70 -1.39 12.01
C ALA A 482 -14.81 -2.48 10.93
N LEU A 483 -15.19 -3.68 11.35
CA LEU A 483 -15.62 -4.70 10.41
C LEU A 483 -16.93 -4.24 9.79
N VAL A 484 -16.92 -3.98 8.49
CA VAL A 484 -18.09 -3.48 7.78
C VAL A 484 -18.86 -4.66 7.20
N SER A 485 -20.14 -4.74 7.57
CA SER A 485 -21.08 -5.72 7.03
C SER A 485 -21.55 -5.32 5.61
#